data_f7e4ed38b37a04fb6f728f9663365aff
#
_entry.id   f7e4ed38b37a04fb6f728f9663365aff
#
_cell.length_a   1.000
_cell.length_b   1.000
_cell.length_c   1.000
_cell.angle_alpha   90.00
_cell.angle_beta   90.00
_cell.angle_gamma   90.00
#
_symmetry.space_group_name_H-M   'P 1'
#
loop_
_entity.id
_entity.type
_entity.pdbx_description
1 polymer ?
#
loop_
_entity_poly.entity_id
_entity_poly.type
_entity_poly.pdbx_seq_one_letter_code
_entity_poly.pdbx_strand_id
1 'polypeptide(L)'
;MKWADLRQWQMGPLSEQARSYADKQRILAQAGDDLCAGVDALGGVGRTVTAAQAALRQDAAEIAKQEEKLGTLSDVLSFAAHGVASIRSAVASAEAAAARNMLAIHPDGSIGYVGPMEVSKEDARRIRQAMKQLADRVAEILRAARDMVREIRSKLLALSMPGVAGALGAVAPIGKNSSPKLPPPGATAKEVAKWWSSLTPEQKEKLINEHPYEIGKLDGVDGTSRDKANRLVLDIELPKLEAEYEEYKKKVGLIIDPFEAATLKKLKERAEAVRNIRTTLDRSDEDGMPRQLLGIDTSNPRVTAIVAQGNVDTAKHIGVIVPGMHTNVADNLDDYDYDASVMGANVRKHAHGEEVAMVSYLGYDAPQNVVEVASIKKANAGAKQLAGFFNGMHASREYGAGDAHVTAVTHSYGSTTGGKALTMIDEGAVDDLIQFGSPGSGVQDVSELKIPKGHAWVSATTRWQDMVQGIGDDGRFGKNPAKMPGYNHLSGDVGHGKGWFVPFRKHSSYFNEGSEALDDISKVVAGRGVPRSTR
;
A
#
# COMPACT_ATOMS: atom_id res chain seq x y z
N MET A 1 13.57 7.52 18.33
CA MET A 1 13.75 6.92 19.68
C MET A 1 14.66 7.83 20.47
N LYS A 2 14.20 8.31 21.64
CA LYS A 2 14.91 9.23 22.52
C LYS A 2 15.38 8.48 23.77
N TRP A 3 16.29 9.06 24.53
CA TRP A 3 16.77 8.45 25.78
C TRP A 3 15.67 8.26 26.79
N ALA A 4 14.76 9.24 26.88
CA ALA A 4 13.58 9.18 27.76
C ALA A 4 12.69 7.97 27.48
N ASP A 5 12.61 7.52 26.22
CA ASP A 5 11.80 6.37 25.81
C ASP A 5 12.35 5.09 26.44
N LEU A 6 13.68 4.89 26.40
CA LEU A 6 14.35 3.68 26.93
C LEU A 6 14.17 3.53 28.45
N ARG A 7 14.06 4.64 29.16
CA ARG A 7 13.79 4.64 30.62
C ARG A 7 12.46 4.01 30.99
N GLN A 8 11.48 4.08 30.10
CA GLN A 8 10.11 3.63 30.33
C GLN A 8 9.85 2.20 29.85
N TRP A 9 10.81 1.58 29.18
CA TRP A 9 10.64 0.23 28.67
C TRP A 9 10.42 -0.78 29.78
N GLN A 10 9.46 -1.70 29.59
CA GLN A 10 9.10 -2.73 30.58
C GLN A 10 9.16 -4.12 29.95
N MET A 11 9.83 -5.03 30.64
CA MET A 11 9.99 -6.43 30.24
C MET A 11 8.72 -7.26 30.58
N GLY A 12 8.02 -6.93 31.69
CA GLY A 12 6.92 -7.72 32.25
C GLY A 12 5.84 -8.10 31.23
N PRO A 13 5.21 -7.12 30.55
CA PRO A 13 4.17 -7.41 29.57
C PRO A 13 4.60 -8.34 28.43
N LEU A 14 5.83 -8.21 27.95
CA LEU A 14 6.39 -9.07 26.90
C LEU A 14 6.56 -10.50 27.39
N SER A 15 7.08 -10.67 28.62
CA SER A 15 7.27 -11.99 29.23
C SER A 15 5.93 -12.69 29.53
N GLU A 16 4.91 -11.95 29.94
CA GLU A 16 3.55 -12.48 30.15
C GLU A 16 2.93 -12.95 28.83
N GLN A 17 3.01 -12.15 27.81
CA GLN A 17 2.51 -12.51 26.48
C GLN A 17 3.24 -13.73 25.91
N ALA A 18 4.58 -13.78 26.04
CA ALA A 18 5.36 -14.93 25.60
C ALA A 18 4.86 -16.23 26.27
N ARG A 19 4.67 -16.21 27.59
CA ARG A 19 4.13 -17.37 28.35
C ARG A 19 2.73 -17.75 27.88
N SER A 20 1.84 -16.76 27.69
CA SER A 20 0.47 -16.99 27.22
C SER A 20 0.45 -17.70 25.87
N TYR A 21 1.36 -17.33 24.94
CA TYR A 21 1.45 -18.00 23.65
C TYR A 21 2.06 -19.39 23.76
N ALA A 22 3.05 -19.61 24.62
CA ALA A 22 3.60 -20.93 24.89
C ALA A 22 2.55 -21.88 25.50
N ASP A 23 1.68 -21.36 26.38
CA ASP A 23 0.58 -22.16 26.95
C ASP A 23 -0.44 -22.53 25.89
N LYS A 24 -0.82 -21.61 25.00
CA LYS A 24 -1.72 -21.88 23.88
C LYS A 24 -1.11 -22.86 22.88
N GLN A 25 0.17 -22.76 22.62
CA GLN A 25 0.91 -23.72 21.77
C GLN A 25 0.78 -25.14 22.33
N ARG A 26 1.00 -25.33 23.64
CA ARG A 26 0.85 -26.65 24.30
C ARG A 26 -0.58 -27.20 24.19
N ILE A 27 -1.59 -26.33 24.31
CA ILE A 27 -3.00 -26.75 24.14
C ILE A 27 -3.25 -27.22 22.71
N LEU A 28 -2.72 -26.51 21.69
CA LEU A 28 -2.89 -26.91 20.29
C LEU A 28 -2.12 -28.19 19.97
N ALA A 29 -0.91 -28.37 20.51
CA ALA A 29 -0.15 -29.60 20.35
C ALA A 29 -0.95 -30.82 20.85
N GLN A 30 -1.51 -30.73 22.08
CA GLN A 30 -2.36 -31.78 22.64
C GLN A 30 -3.59 -32.05 21.78
N ALA A 31 -4.28 -31.00 21.29
CA ALA A 31 -5.44 -31.16 20.42
C ALA A 31 -5.08 -31.81 19.06
N GLY A 32 -3.90 -31.53 18.52
CA GLY A 32 -3.36 -32.18 17.33
C GLY A 32 -3.09 -33.64 17.54
N ASP A 33 -2.46 -33.99 18.67
CA ASP A 33 -2.21 -35.38 19.07
C ASP A 33 -3.52 -36.18 19.27
N ASP A 34 -4.51 -35.56 19.92
CA ASP A 34 -5.84 -36.16 20.16
C ASP A 34 -6.58 -36.45 18.84
N LEU A 35 -6.48 -35.51 17.86
CA LEU A 35 -7.03 -35.72 16.51
C LEU A 35 -6.33 -36.83 15.75
N CYS A 36 -5.01 -36.89 15.82
CA CYS A 36 -4.23 -37.99 15.20
C CYS A 36 -4.60 -39.34 15.80
N ALA A 37 -4.71 -39.43 17.13
CA ALA A 37 -5.17 -40.63 17.82
C ALA A 37 -6.61 -41.00 17.42
N GLY A 38 -7.49 -40.03 17.21
CA GLY A 38 -8.84 -40.23 16.69
C GLY A 38 -8.87 -40.80 15.28
N VAL A 39 -7.96 -40.39 14.39
CA VAL A 39 -7.80 -40.95 13.05
C VAL A 39 -7.43 -42.44 13.11
N ASP A 40 -6.50 -42.79 13.99
CA ASP A 40 -6.03 -44.19 14.14
C ASP A 40 -7.08 -45.08 14.79
N ALA A 41 -7.93 -44.51 15.67
CA ALA A 41 -9.06 -45.20 16.30
C ALA A 41 -10.26 -45.43 15.35
N LEU A 42 -10.38 -44.69 14.25
CA LEU A 42 -11.41 -44.85 13.23
C LEU A 42 -11.18 -46.15 12.43
N GLY A 43 -11.73 -47.24 12.95
CA GLY A 43 -11.73 -48.54 12.28
C GLY A 43 -12.78 -48.63 11.18
N GLY A 44 -12.59 -49.60 10.24
CA GLY A 44 -13.52 -49.90 9.16
C GLY A 44 -12.97 -49.62 7.76
N VAL A 45 -13.65 -50.14 6.74
CA VAL A 45 -13.30 -49.97 5.33
C VAL A 45 -14.47 -49.35 4.56
N GLY A 46 -14.21 -48.36 3.72
CA GLY A 46 -15.21 -47.75 2.86
C GLY A 46 -14.98 -46.25 2.64
N ARG A 47 -15.61 -45.73 1.59
CA ARG A 47 -15.45 -44.31 1.16
C ARG A 47 -15.71 -43.28 2.27
N THR A 48 -16.70 -43.56 3.12
CA THR A 48 -17.07 -42.65 4.22
C THR A 48 -15.99 -42.59 5.31
N VAL A 49 -15.42 -43.76 5.69
CA VAL A 49 -14.33 -43.83 6.69
C VAL A 49 -13.07 -43.16 6.15
N THR A 50 -12.71 -43.44 4.89
CA THR A 50 -11.55 -42.79 4.24
C THR A 50 -11.72 -41.29 4.16
N ALA A 51 -12.93 -40.79 3.85
CA ALA A 51 -13.21 -39.34 3.81
C ALA A 51 -13.13 -38.71 5.21
N ALA A 52 -13.65 -39.37 6.24
CA ALA A 52 -13.56 -38.91 7.63
C ALA A 52 -12.11 -38.85 8.12
N GLN A 53 -11.32 -39.89 7.85
CA GLN A 53 -9.89 -39.91 8.19
C GLN A 53 -9.11 -38.80 7.46
N ALA A 54 -9.44 -38.54 6.18
CA ALA A 54 -8.80 -37.45 5.42
C ALA A 54 -9.13 -36.09 6.00
N ALA A 55 -10.39 -35.84 6.38
CA ALA A 55 -10.81 -34.59 7.01
C ALA A 55 -10.09 -34.36 8.35
N LEU A 56 -10.06 -35.37 9.23
CA LEU A 56 -9.36 -35.23 10.51
C LEU A 56 -7.85 -35.03 10.36
N ARG A 57 -7.20 -35.64 9.35
CA ARG A 57 -5.79 -35.37 9.04
C ARG A 57 -5.58 -33.96 8.54
N GLN A 58 -6.52 -33.41 7.77
CA GLN A 58 -6.47 -32.03 7.32
C GLN A 58 -6.60 -31.05 8.49
N ASP A 59 -7.52 -31.32 9.42
CA ASP A 59 -7.71 -30.50 10.63
C ASP A 59 -6.47 -30.56 11.55
N ALA A 60 -5.89 -31.75 11.74
CA ALA A 60 -4.65 -31.93 12.51
C ALA A 60 -3.48 -31.15 11.86
N ALA A 61 -3.36 -31.16 10.53
CA ALA A 61 -2.33 -30.40 9.82
C ALA A 61 -2.53 -28.87 9.95
N GLU A 62 -3.78 -28.40 9.99
CA GLU A 62 -4.05 -26.97 10.22
C GLU A 62 -3.74 -26.57 11.67
N ILE A 63 -4.06 -27.42 12.66
CA ILE A 63 -3.68 -27.21 14.06
C ILE A 63 -2.16 -27.14 14.20
N ALA A 64 -1.40 -28.04 13.57
CA ALA A 64 0.06 -28.03 13.61
C ALA A 64 0.65 -26.71 13.06
N LYS A 65 0.07 -26.15 12.00
CA LYS A 65 0.48 -24.82 11.49
C LYS A 65 0.22 -23.71 12.50
N GLN A 66 -0.91 -23.75 13.21
CA GLN A 66 -1.22 -22.73 14.23
C GLN A 66 -0.31 -22.89 15.46
N GLU A 67 0.00 -24.13 15.84
CA GLU A 67 0.97 -24.44 16.89
C GLU A 67 2.34 -23.85 16.58
N GLU A 68 2.88 -24.10 15.36
CA GLU A 68 4.17 -23.55 14.91
C GLU A 68 4.19 -22.02 14.97
N LYS A 69 3.11 -21.37 14.52
CA LYS A 69 2.98 -19.92 14.59
C LYS A 69 3.00 -19.39 16.01
N LEU A 70 2.28 -20.04 16.94
CA LEU A 70 2.27 -19.63 18.35
C LEU A 70 3.64 -19.84 19.01
N GLY A 71 4.35 -20.92 18.67
CA GLY A 71 5.72 -21.16 19.12
C GLY A 71 6.65 -20.03 18.67
N THR A 72 6.66 -19.72 17.38
CA THR A 72 7.47 -18.64 16.83
C THR A 72 7.14 -17.29 17.48
N LEU A 73 5.86 -17.00 17.73
CA LEU A 73 5.45 -15.77 18.39
C LEU A 73 5.93 -15.69 19.84
N SER A 74 5.84 -16.82 20.58
CA SER A 74 6.40 -16.93 21.94
C SER A 74 7.91 -16.64 21.95
N ASP A 75 8.66 -17.21 21.00
CA ASP A 75 10.10 -17.03 20.88
C ASP A 75 10.48 -15.59 20.57
N VAL A 76 9.77 -14.94 19.65
CA VAL A 76 10.03 -13.52 19.30
C VAL A 76 9.76 -12.61 20.49
N LEU A 77 8.68 -12.84 21.24
CA LEU A 77 8.37 -12.05 22.44
C LEU A 77 9.34 -12.31 23.58
N SER A 78 9.83 -13.54 23.74
CA SER A 78 10.89 -13.88 24.70
C SER A 78 12.20 -13.17 24.35
N PHE A 79 12.58 -13.16 23.08
CA PHE A 79 13.72 -12.40 22.57
C PHE A 79 13.57 -10.91 22.84
N ALA A 80 12.37 -10.35 22.59
CA ALA A 80 12.06 -8.96 22.87
C ALA A 80 12.19 -8.62 24.37
N ALA A 81 11.69 -9.48 25.24
CA ALA A 81 11.78 -9.31 26.70
C ALA A 81 13.24 -9.28 27.18
N HIS A 82 14.07 -10.21 26.71
CA HIS A 82 15.50 -10.25 27.03
C HIS A 82 16.24 -9.01 26.49
N GLY A 83 15.92 -8.59 25.26
CA GLY A 83 16.49 -7.38 24.66
C GLY A 83 16.15 -6.13 25.44
N VAL A 84 14.90 -5.97 25.87
CA VAL A 84 14.46 -4.86 26.74
C VAL A 84 15.23 -4.87 28.07
N ALA A 85 15.39 -6.03 28.69
CA ALA A 85 16.16 -6.16 29.95
C ALA A 85 17.63 -5.72 29.74
N SER A 86 18.27 -6.14 28.66
CA SER A 86 19.65 -5.77 28.32
C SER A 86 19.81 -4.26 28.09
N ILE A 87 18.93 -3.65 27.30
CA ILE A 87 18.94 -2.20 27.05
C ILE A 87 18.71 -1.42 28.35
N ARG A 88 17.77 -1.84 29.18
CA ARG A 88 17.50 -1.22 30.50
C ARG A 88 18.72 -1.27 31.42
N SER A 89 19.44 -2.39 31.44
CA SER A 89 20.69 -2.54 32.19
C SER A 89 21.77 -1.59 31.67
N ALA A 90 21.90 -1.47 30.34
CA ALA A 90 22.85 -0.55 29.71
C ALA A 90 22.51 0.92 30.01
N VAL A 91 21.22 1.29 29.99
CA VAL A 91 20.73 2.62 30.38
C VAL A 91 21.10 2.92 31.82
N ALA A 92 20.77 2.05 32.76
CA ALA A 92 21.11 2.23 34.19
C ALA A 92 22.62 2.37 34.40
N SER A 93 23.44 1.58 33.70
CA SER A 93 24.88 1.67 33.75
C SER A 93 25.43 2.99 33.19
N ALA A 94 24.84 3.50 32.11
CA ALA A 94 25.22 4.80 31.54
C ALA A 94 24.85 5.96 32.49
N GLU A 95 23.67 5.93 33.10
CA GLU A 95 23.24 6.91 34.09
C GLU A 95 24.10 6.90 35.35
N ALA A 96 24.44 5.72 35.83
CA ALA A 96 25.39 5.61 36.94
C ALA A 96 26.78 6.16 36.58
N ALA A 97 27.25 5.96 35.35
CA ALA A 97 28.51 6.55 34.89
C ALA A 97 28.43 8.07 34.75
N ALA A 98 27.27 8.60 34.28
CA ALA A 98 27.00 10.03 34.25
C ALA A 98 27.11 10.65 35.65
N ALA A 99 26.38 10.08 36.61
CA ALA A 99 26.36 10.57 37.99
C ALA A 99 27.75 10.60 38.64
N ARG A 100 28.56 9.57 38.45
CA ARG A 100 29.94 9.53 38.97
C ARG A 100 30.86 10.62 38.43
N ASN A 101 30.55 11.14 37.25
CA ASN A 101 31.36 12.18 36.59
C ASN A 101 30.69 13.56 36.61
N MET A 102 29.66 13.77 37.46
CA MET A 102 28.86 15.02 37.52
C MET A 102 28.32 15.38 36.13
N LEU A 103 27.84 14.39 35.38
CA LEU A 103 27.20 14.54 34.10
C LEU A 103 25.73 14.15 34.20
N ALA A 104 24.92 14.72 33.33
CA ALA A 104 23.51 14.34 33.14
C ALA A 104 23.26 13.91 31.70
N ILE A 105 22.44 12.89 31.52
CA ILE A 105 21.90 12.49 30.20
C ILE A 105 20.51 13.09 30.07
N HIS A 106 20.36 14.03 29.12
CA HIS A 106 19.08 14.70 28.87
C HIS A 106 18.07 13.75 28.17
N PRO A 107 16.76 14.09 28.16
CA PRO A 107 15.73 13.28 27.54
C PRO A 107 15.95 12.95 26.05
N ASP A 108 16.65 13.80 25.31
CA ASP A 108 17.02 13.63 23.91
C ASP A 108 18.30 12.76 23.70
N GLY A 109 19.02 12.46 24.79
CA GLY A 109 20.29 11.73 24.78
C GLY A 109 21.54 12.63 24.75
N SER A 110 21.40 13.95 24.77
CA SER A 110 22.53 14.86 24.91
C SER A 110 23.13 14.81 26.32
N ILE A 111 24.42 15.16 26.44
CA ILE A 111 25.17 15.10 27.71
C ILE A 111 25.42 16.50 28.22
N GLY A 112 24.99 16.78 29.45
CA GLY A 112 25.24 18.03 30.16
C GLY A 112 26.18 17.82 31.35
N TYR A 113 26.98 18.83 31.67
CA TYR A 113 27.75 18.88 32.93
C TYR A 113 26.91 19.56 34.01
N VAL A 114 26.81 18.95 35.18
CA VAL A 114 26.00 19.44 36.33
C VAL A 114 26.82 19.70 37.57
N GLY A 115 28.16 19.73 37.45
CA GLY A 115 29.06 20.05 38.55
C GLY A 115 29.35 21.54 38.72
N PRO A 116 30.35 21.90 39.57
CA PRO A 116 30.77 23.28 39.81
C PRO A 116 31.16 24.04 38.53
N MET A 117 30.87 25.33 38.44
CA MET A 117 31.20 26.16 37.25
C MET A 117 32.70 26.44 37.12
N GLU A 118 33.43 26.53 38.26
CA GLU A 118 34.86 26.72 38.29
C GLU A 118 35.58 25.38 38.48
N VAL A 119 36.31 24.96 37.48
CA VAL A 119 37.09 23.72 37.48
C VAL A 119 38.51 23.98 36.98
N SER A 120 39.50 23.22 37.46
CA SER A 120 40.87 23.29 36.97
C SER A 120 40.95 22.92 35.48
N LYS A 121 42.03 23.38 34.80
CA LYS A 121 42.26 23.01 33.37
C LYS A 121 42.37 21.50 33.19
N GLU A 122 42.89 20.79 34.17
CA GLU A 122 43.02 19.34 34.14
C GLU A 122 41.64 18.65 34.29
N ASP A 123 40.83 19.09 35.24
CA ASP A 123 39.48 18.57 35.45
C ASP A 123 38.59 18.87 34.24
N ALA A 124 38.73 20.06 33.65
CA ALA A 124 37.98 20.40 32.42
C ALA A 124 38.37 19.47 31.24
N ARG A 125 39.61 18.97 31.17
CA ARG A 125 39.99 17.95 30.15
C ARG A 125 39.36 16.59 30.48
N ARG A 126 39.41 16.15 31.74
CA ARG A 126 38.77 14.91 32.21
C ARG A 126 37.25 14.93 31.96
N ILE A 127 36.58 16.01 32.30
CA ILE A 127 35.13 16.19 32.07
C ILE A 127 34.82 16.07 30.58
N ARG A 128 35.52 16.78 29.70
CA ARG A 128 35.31 16.69 28.24
C ARG A 128 35.52 15.28 27.71
N GLN A 129 36.51 14.56 28.20
CA GLN A 129 36.77 13.19 27.81
C GLN A 129 35.63 12.26 28.30
N ALA A 130 35.19 12.42 29.53
CA ALA A 130 34.05 11.66 30.08
C ALA A 130 32.75 11.95 29.36
N MET A 131 32.49 13.21 29.00
CA MET A 131 31.34 13.60 28.18
C MET A 131 31.34 12.93 26.82
N LYS A 132 32.49 12.92 26.14
CA LYS A 132 32.63 12.26 24.83
C LYS A 132 32.39 10.75 24.95
N GLN A 133 33.03 10.08 25.88
CA GLN A 133 32.85 8.63 26.10
C GLN A 133 31.39 8.27 26.44
N LEU A 134 30.74 9.11 27.26
CA LEU A 134 29.33 8.91 27.60
C LEU A 134 28.41 9.16 26.41
N ALA A 135 28.68 10.18 25.58
CA ALA A 135 27.92 10.45 24.36
C ALA A 135 28.01 9.29 23.35
N ASP A 136 29.24 8.76 23.14
CA ASP A 136 29.47 7.60 22.28
C ASP A 136 28.68 6.38 22.78
N ARG A 137 28.70 6.12 24.09
CA ARG A 137 27.96 5.03 24.73
C ARG A 137 26.42 5.20 24.62
N VAL A 138 25.93 6.41 24.84
CA VAL A 138 24.49 6.73 24.67
C VAL A 138 24.06 6.51 23.22
N ALA A 139 24.88 6.95 22.26
CA ALA A 139 24.60 6.72 20.83
C ALA A 139 24.56 5.23 20.47
N GLU A 140 25.48 4.42 21.05
CA GLU A 140 25.50 2.97 20.86
C GLU A 140 24.25 2.29 21.43
N ILE A 141 23.84 2.65 22.66
CA ILE A 141 22.62 2.11 23.30
C ILE A 141 21.38 2.46 22.48
N LEU A 142 21.25 3.70 22.01
CA LEU A 142 20.16 4.14 21.16
C LEU A 142 20.12 3.43 19.81
N ARG A 143 21.31 3.10 19.25
CA ARG A 143 21.42 2.31 18.02
C ARG A 143 20.98 0.87 18.27
N ALA A 144 21.53 0.21 19.27
CA ALA A 144 21.18 -1.16 19.64
C ALA A 144 19.66 -1.31 19.91
N ALA A 145 19.07 -0.34 20.58
CA ALA A 145 17.63 -0.33 20.82
C ALA A 145 16.80 -0.23 19.53
N ARG A 146 17.22 0.63 18.60
CA ARG A 146 16.55 0.75 17.28
C ARG A 146 16.67 -0.54 16.46
N ASP A 147 17.86 -1.14 16.46
CA ASP A 147 18.13 -2.37 15.70
C ASP A 147 17.32 -3.54 16.26
N MET A 148 17.25 -3.68 17.60
CA MET A 148 16.41 -4.68 18.25
C MET A 148 14.92 -4.51 17.89
N VAL A 149 14.39 -3.30 17.95
CA VAL A 149 12.97 -3.04 17.57
C VAL A 149 12.74 -3.39 16.10
N ARG A 150 13.68 -3.07 15.23
CA ARG A 150 13.60 -3.41 13.81
C ARG A 150 13.58 -4.93 13.59
N GLU A 151 14.43 -5.67 14.29
CA GLU A 151 14.50 -7.13 14.20
C GLU A 151 13.23 -7.80 14.71
N ILE A 152 12.72 -7.37 15.88
CA ILE A 152 11.44 -7.86 16.44
C ILE A 152 10.31 -7.62 15.44
N ARG A 153 10.23 -6.41 14.92
CA ARG A 153 9.21 -6.03 13.93
C ARG A 153 9.28 -6.90 12.68
N SER A 154 10.47 -7.12 12.14
CA SER A 154 10.67 -7.98 10.97
C SER A 154 10.19 -9.41 11.21
N LYS A 155 10.55 -10.00 12.37
CA LYS A 155 10.12 -11.35 12.75
C LYS A 155 8.60 -11.47 12.92
N LEU A 156 7.96 -10.48 13.54
CA LEU A 156 6.52 -10.44 13.74
C LEU A 156 5.74 -10.27 12.41
N LEU A 157 6.26 -9.45 11.51
CA LEU A 157 5.66 -9.27 10.17
C LEU A 157 5.74 -10.56 9.32
N ALA A 158 6.81 -11.32 9.47
CA ALA A 158 6.97 -12.60 8.76
C ALA A 158 5.89 -13.64 9.15
N LEU A 159 5.29 -13.51 10.33
CA LEU A 159 4.23 -14.41 10.80
C LEU A 159 2.85 -14.17 10.17
N SER A 160 2.64 -13.05 9.45
CA SER A 160 1.38 -12.66 8.77
C SER A 160 0.12 -12.85 9.62
N MET A 161 0.20 -12.62 10.94
CA MET A 161 -0.91 -12.87 11.87
C MET A 161 -1.71 -11.60 12.19
N PRO A 162 -3.05 -11.64 12.11
CA PRO A 162 -3.89 -10.57 12.66
C PRO A 162 -3.67 -10.45 14.19
N GLY A 163 -3.46 -9.22 14.69
CA GLY A 163 -3.33 -8.96 16.15
C GLY A 163 -1.90 -8.83 16.68
N VAL A 164 -0.86 -9.07 15.86
CA VAL A 164 0.55 -8.91 16.25
C VAL A 164 0.93 -7.45 16.57
N ALA A 165 0.20 -6.49 15.99
CA ALA A 165 0.37 -5.07 16.28
C ALA A 165 0.22 -4.73 17.80
N GLY A 166 -0.63 -5.48 18.53
CA GLY A 166 -0.77 -5.31 19.97
C GLY A 166 0.46 -5.70 20.80
N ALA A 167 1.28 -6.66 20.32
CA ALA A 167 2.48 -7.10 21.01
C ALA A 167 3.65 -6.10 20.87
N LEU A 168 3.71 -5.34 19.76
CA LEU A 168 4.71 -4.28 19.56
C LEU A 168 4.45 -3.05 20.44
N GLY A 169 3.21 -2.80 20.84
CA GLY A 169 2.86 -1.75 21.80
C GLY A 169 3.52 -1.92 23.16
N ALA A 170 3.93 -3.16 23.53
CA ALA A 170 4.62 -3.43 24.80
C ALA A 170 6.12 -3.01 24.78
N VAL A 171 6.70 -2.74 23.62
CA VAL A 171 8.09 -2.25 23.47
C VAL A 171 8.16 -0.72 23.38
N ALA A 172 7.02 -0.08 23.10
CA ALA A 172 6.93 1.37 23.11
C ALA A 172 6.79 1.90 24.55
N PRO A 173 7.29 3.12 24.85
CA PRO A 173 7.14 3.71 26.17
C PRO A 173 5.64 3.89 26.49
N ILE A 174 5.19 3.30 27.59
CA ILE A 174 3.86 3.54 28.14
C ILE A 174 3.89 4.91 28.82
N GLY A 175 3.92 5.96 28.02
CA GLY A 175 3.56 7.31 28.49
C GLY A 175 2.04 7.45 28.40
N LYS A 176 1.47 8.38 29.15
CA LYS A 176 0.01 8.65 29.29
C LYS A 176 -0.77 8.93 27.98
N ASN A 177 -0.15 8.77 26.79
CA ASN A 177 -0.79 8.79 25.50
C ASN A 177 -0.78 7.37 24.92
N SER A 178 -1.77 6.55 25.24
CA SER A 178 -2.05 5.32 24.50
C SER A 178 -2.23 5.68 23.02
N SER A 179 -1.54 4.95 22.12
CA SER A 179 -1.82 5.08 20.68
C SER A 179 -3.31 4.83 20.45
N PRO A 180 -3.99 5.68 19.68
CA PRO A 180 -5.38 5.44 19.33
C PRO A 180 -5.47 4.06 18.66
N LYS A 181 -6.50 3.30 19.01
CA LYS A 181 -6.75 2.01 18.36
C LYS A 181 -7.08 2.24 16.89
N LEU A 182 -6.55 1.40 16.01
CA LEU A 182 -6.98 1.36 14.62
C LEU A 182 -8.49 1.08 14.51
N PRO A 183 -9.17 1.59 13.50
CA PRO A 183 -10.56 1.25 13.24
C PRO A 183 -10.72 -0.27 13.10
N PRO A 184 -11.90 -0.81 13.45
CA PRO A 184 -12.15 -2.23 13.29
C PRO A 184 -12.10 -2.63 11.81
N PRO A 185 -11.73 -3.88 11.48
CA PRO A 185 -11.81 -4.39 10.13
C PRO A 185 -13.23 -4.21 9.54
N GLY A 186 -13.32 -3.65 8.34
CA GLY A 186 -14.58 -3.38 7.68
C GLY A 186 -15.21 -2.02 8.01
N ALA A 187 -14.53 -1.16 8.77
CA ALA A 187 -14.95 0.23 8.93
C ALA A 187 -15.07 0.92 7.57
N THR A 188 -16.12 1.71 7.38
CA THR A 188 -16.35 2.48 6.16
C THR A 188 -15.33 3.61 6.01
N ALA A 189 -15.10 4.08 4.78
CA ALA A 189 -14.22 5.21 4.53
C ALA A 189 -14.58 6.45 5.34
N LYS A 190 -15.88 6.73 5.53
CA LYS A 190 -16.38 7.84 6.35
C LYS A 190 -16.06 7.67 7.83
N GLU A 191 -16.21 6.47 8.37
CA GLU A 191 -15.84 6.18 9.77
C GLU A 191 -14.34 6.33 9.98
N VAL A 192 -13.53 5.86 9.03
CA VAL A 192 -12.07 6.02 9.04
C VAL A 192 -11.68 7.50 8.97
N ALA A 193 -12.24 8.26 8.04
CA ALA A 193 -11.93 9.68 7.88
C ALA A 193 -12.30 10.48 9.13
N LYS A 194 -13.46 10.21 9.72
CA LYS A 194 -13.89 10.81 10.99
C LYS A 194 -12.94 10.46 12.13
N TRP A 195 -12.55 9.18 12.26
CA TRP A 195 -11.57 8.76 13.25
C TRP A 195 -10.23 9.45 13.03
N TRP A 196 -9.72 9.44 11.80
CA TRP A 196 -8.43 10.03 11.46
C TRP A 196 -8.39 11.53 11.70
N SER A 197 -9.48 12.24 11.38
CA SER A 197 -9.59 13.69 11.63
C SER A 197 -9.64 14.05 13.12
N SER A 198 -10.09 13.12 13.98
CA SER A 198 -10.15 13.32 15.44
C SER A 198 -8.78 13.20 16.14
N LEU A 199 -7.76 12.69 15.44
CA LEU A 199 -6.43 12.48 15.98
C LEU A 199 -5.57 13.74 15.95
N THR A 200 -4.71 13.91 16.97
CA THR A 200 -3.71 14.98 16.96
C THR A 200 -2.61 14.68 15.93
N PRO A 201 -1.85 15.70 15.47
CA PRO A 201 -0.71 15.46 14.57
C PRO A 201 0.29 14.43 15.12
N GLU A 202 0.56 14.45 16.43
CA GLU A 202 1.47 13.52 17.09
C GLU A 202 0.92 12.09 17.08
N GLN A 203 -0.39 11.93 17.27
CA GLN A 203 -1.06 10.63 17.20
C GLN A 203 -1.05 10.07 15.79
N LYS A 204 -1.29 10.91 14.77
CA LYS A 204 -1.19 10.52 13.35
C LYS A 204 0.22 10.08 13.00
N GLU A 205 1.24 10.88 13.35
CA GLU A 205 2.64 10.55 13.08
C GLU A 205 3.07 9.25 13.78
N LYS A 206 2.59 9.04 15.01
CA LYS A 206 2.82 7.79 15.74
C LYS A 206 2.23 6.59 15.01
N LEU A 207 0.97 6.68 14.57
CA LEU A 207 0.29 5.61 13.84
C LEU A 207 0.96 5.33 12.49
N ILE A 208 1.38 6.35 11.76
CA ILE A 208 2.12 6.22 10.51
C ILE A 208 3.41 5.41 10.73
N ASN A 209 4.15 5.71 11.80
CA ASN A 209 5.41 5.03 12.11
C ASN A 209 5.21 3.62 12.68
N GLU A 210 4.17 3.39 13.47
CA GLU A 210 3.91 2.09 14.12
C GLU A 210 3.13 1.13 13.21
N HIS A 211 2.25 1.65 12.34
CA HIS A 211 1.33 0.89 11.49
C HIS A 211 1.34 1.33 10.02
N PRO A 212 2.53 1.46 9.38
CA PRO A 212 2.58 1.99 8.01
C PRO A 212 1.84 1.14 6.98
N TYR A 213 1.81 -0.19 7.14
CA TYR A 213 1.11 -1.08 6.22
C TYR A 213 -0.41 -0.91 6.29
N GLU A 214 -0.94 -0.70 7.49
CA GLU A 214 -2.37 -0.48 7.73
C GLU A 214 -2.76 0.93 7.28
N ILE A 215 -2.08 1.96 7.77
CA ILE A 215 -2.39 3.37 7.47
C ILE A 215 -2.24 3.66 5.96
N GLY A 216 -1.22 3.12 5.31
CA GLY A 216 -0.98 3.32 3.89
C GLY A 216 -2.06 2.75 2.97
N LYS A 217 -2.83 1.76 3.43
CA LYS A 217 -3.92 1.10 2.68
C LYS A 217 -5.32 1.48 3.17
N LEU A 218 -5.42 2.25 4.24
CA LEU A 218 -6.69 2.51 4.91
C LEU A 218 -7.46 3.63 4.19
N ASP A 219 -8.52 3.26 3.49
CA ASP A 219 -9.39 4.20 2.79
C ASP A 219 -10.09 5.14 3.80
N GLY A 220 -9.97 6.45 3.58
CA GLY A 220 -10.41 7.50 4.50
C GLY A 220 -9.27 8.22 5.23
N VAL A 221 -8.04 7.70 5.19
CA VAL A 221 -6.83 8.45 5.57
C VAL A 221 -6.44 9.38 4.42
N ASP A 222 -6.02 10.61 4.74
CA ASP A 222 -5.61 11.60 3.76
C ASP A 222 -4.39 11.16 2.93
N GLY A 223 -4.26 11.68 1.72
CA GLY A 223 -3.23 11.28 0.76
C GLY A 223 -1.81 11.54 1.26
N THR A 224 -1.59 12.66 1.95
CA THR A 224 -0.29 13.02 2.55
C THR A 224 0.15 12.02 3.63
N SER A 225 -0.78 11.58 4.45
CA SER A 225 -0.52 10.59 5.50
C SER A 225 -0.32 9.18 4.91
N ARG A 226 -1.09 8.82 3.88
CA ARG A 226 -0.88 7.58 3.12
C ARG A 226 0.48 7.57 2.44
N ASP A 227 0.89 8.67 1.81
CA ASP A 227 2.21 8.80 1.19
C ASP A 227 3.34 8.55 2.20
N LYS A 228 3.30 9.20 3.35
CA LYS A 228 4.29 8.99 4.42
C LYS A 228 4.35 7.52 4.85
N ALA A 229 3.20 6.91 5.11
CA ALA A 229 3.11 5.52 5.53
C ALA A 229 3.63 4.56 4.45
N ASN A 230 3.21 4.75 3.19
CA ASN A 230 3.61 3.90 2.08
C ASN A 230 5.08 4.04 1.70
N ARG A 231 5.69 5.22 1.87
CA ARG A 231 7.14 5.39 1.73
C ARG A 231 7.92 4.61 2.79
N LEU A 232 7.42 4.55 4.03
CA LEU A 232 8.01 3.67 5.05
C LEU A 232 7.88 2.19 4.68
N VAL A 233 6.73 1.78 4.11
CA VAL A 233 6.57 0.41 3.58
C VAL A 233 7.56 0.15 2.46
N LEU A 234 7.72 1.08 1.51
CA LEU A 234 8.68 0.96 0.42
C LEU A 234 10.12 0.83 0.93
N ASP A 235 10.51 1.62 1.93
CA ASP A 235 11.84 1.56 2.56
C ASP A 235 12.13 0.21 3.23
N ILE A 236 11.08 -0.51 3.67
CA ILE A 236 11.18 -1.85 4.24
C ILE A 236 11.21 -2.92 3.14
N GLU A 237 10.29 -2.81 2.17
CA GLU A 237 10.08 -3.87 1.18
C GLU A 237 11.12 -3.87 0.05
N LEU A 238 11.67 -2.71 -0.32
CA LEU A 238 12.67 -2.61 -1.39
C LEU A 238 13.90 -3.47 -1.11
N PRO A 239 14.65 -3.28 0.00
CA PRO A 239 15.83 -4.10 0.26
C PRO A 239 15.49 -5.58 0.49
N LYS A 240 14.31 -5.88 1.01
CA LYS A 240 13.85 -7.26 1.25
C LYS A 240 13.63 -8.00 -0.06
N LEU A 241 12.84 -7.43 -0.98
CA LEU A 241 12.51 -8.07 -2.25
C LEU A 241 13.74 -8.16 -3.18
N GLU A 242 14.64 -7.17 -3.13
CA GLU A 242 15.92 -7.25 -3.83
C GLU A 242 16.81 -8.37 -3.28
N ALA A 243 16.89 -8.51 -1.96
CA ALA A 243 17.66 -9.58 -1.32
C ALA A 243 17.06 -10.97 -1.65
N GLU A 244 15.74 -11.13 -1.61
CA GLU A 244 15.06 -12.37 -1.98
C GLU A 244 15.39 -12.79 -3.42
N TYR A 245 15.36 -11.84 -4.36
CA TYR A 245 15.73 -12.10 -5.75
C TYR A 245 17.19 -12.50 -5.91
N GLU A 246 18.12 -11.73 -5.33
CA GLU A 246 19.56 -12.00 -5.46
C GLU A 246 19.99 -13.30 -4.74
N GLU A 247 19.37 -13.62 -3.61
CA GLU A 247 19.61 -14.89 -2.91
C GLU A 247 19.13 -16.08 -3.73
N TYR A 248 17.90 -16.01 -4.30
CA TYR A 248 17.39 -17.09 -5.13
C TYR A 248 18.19 -17.25 -6.42
N LYS A 249 18.56 -16.15 -7.07
CA LYS A 249 19.40 -16.13 -8.26
C LYS A 249 20.76 -16.80 -8.04
N LYS A 250 21.35 -16.69 -6.83
CA LYS A 250 22.61 -17.38 -6.46
C LYS A 250 22.42 -18.89 -6.23
N LYS A 251 21.21 -19.32 -5.80
CA LYS A 251 20.89 -20.74 -5.56
C LYS A 251 20.65 -21.52 -6.86
N VAL A 252 20.14 -20.82 -7.88
CA VAL A 252 19.82 -21.41 -9.17
C VAL A 252 21.11 -21.62 -9.97
N GLY A 253 21.32 -22.86 -10.45
CA GLY A 253 22.52 -23.22 -11.20
C GLY A 253 22.53 -22.74 -12.65
N LEU A 254 23.55 -23.14 -13.42
CA LEU A 254 23.66 -22.83 -14.86
C LEU A 254 22.56 -23.51 -15.70
N ILE A 255 22.00 -24.63 -15.23
CA ILE A 255 20.88 -25.32 -15.86
C ILE A 255 19.66 -25.07 -14.96
N ILE A 256 18.74 -24.28 -15.45
CA ILE A 256 17.55 -23.82 -14.73
C ILE A 256 16.36 -24.64 -15.23
N ASP A 257 15.66 -25.32 -14.33
CA ASP A 257 14.40 -25.98 -14.69
C ASP A 257 13.25 -24.96 -14.88
N PRO A 258 12.16 -25.33 -15.57
CA PRO A 258 11.05 -24.39 -15.83
C PRO A 258 10.39 -23.82 -14.57
N PHE A 259 10.38 -24.53 -13.45
CA PHE A 259 9.81 -24.08 -12.18
C PHE A 259 10.73 -23.05 -11.51
N GLU A 260 12.04 -23.32 -11.48
CA GLU A 260 13.05 -22.38 -11.00
C GLU A 260 13.04 -21.09 -11.85
N ALA A 261 12.96 -21.22 -13.17
CA ALA A 261 12.86 -20.08 -14.09
C ALA A 261 11.61 -19.21 -13.82
N ALA A 262 10.46 -19.83 -13.59
CA ALA A 262 9.22 -19.14 -13.26
C ALA A 262 9.32 -18.43 -11.91
N THR A 263 9.94 -19.06 -10.91
CA THR A 263 10.15 -18.47 -9.58
C THR A 263 11.11 -17.30 -9.65
N LEU A 264 12.24 -17.45 -10.35
CA LEU A 264 13.23 -16.39 -10.55
C LEU A 264 12.61 -15.18 -11.27
N LYS A 265 11.81 -15.42 -12.31
CA LYS A 265 11.07 -14.37 -13.02
C LYS A 265 10.12 -13.63 -12.09
N LYS A 266 9.35 -14.34 -11.27
CA LYS A 266 8.42 -13.73 -10.31
C LYS A 266 9.14 -12.86 -9.27
N LEU A 267 10.26 -13.36 -8.70
CA LEU A 267 11.05 -12.59 -7.73
C LEU A 267 11.67 -11.35 -8.38
N LYS A 268 12.17 -11.48 -9.61
CA LYS A 268 12.69 -10.37 -10.39
C LYS A 268 11.63 -9.29 -10.61
N GLU A 269 10.43 -9.66 -11.11
CA GLU A 269 9.33 -8.73 -11.34
C GLU A 269 8.92 -8.00 -10.04
N ARG A 270 8.92 -8.67 -8.90
CA ARG A 270 8.61 -8.06 -7.60
C ARG A 270 9.67 -7.05 -7.16
N ALA A 271 10.96 -7.39 -7.32
CA ALA A 271 12.06 -6.48 -6.99
C ALA A 271 12.09 -5.27 -7.94
N GLU A 272 11.85 -5.48 -9.25
CA GLU A 272 11.76 -4.41 -10.23
C GLU A 272 10.57 -3.48 -9.95
N ALA A 273 9.43 -4.01 -9.55
CA ALA A 273 8.26 -3.20 -9.21
C ALA A 273 8.54 -2.21 -8.08
N VAL A 274 9.13 -2.65 -6.95
CA VAL A 274 9.44 -1.74 -5.83
C VAL A 274 10.55 -0.75 -6.18
N ARG A 275 11.50 -1.14 -7.03
CA ARG A 275 12.53 -0.24 -7.54
C ARG A 275 11.93 0.85 -8.45
N ASN A 276 11.02 0.48 -9.34
CA ASN A 276 10.32 1.42 -10.21
C ASN A 276 9.46 2.40 -9.41
N ILE A 277 8.79 1.95 -8.34
CA ILE A 277 8.09 2.87 -7.43
C ILE A 277 9.09 3.89 -6.86
N ARG A 278 10.25 3.46 -6.36
CA ARG A 278 11.28 4.37 -5.84
C ARG A 278 11.72 5.38 -6.89
N THR A 279 12.10 4.91 -8.06
CA THR A 279 12.57 5.76 -9.17
C THR A 279 11.49 6.77 -9.59
N THR A 280 10.22 6.34 -9.67
CA THR A 280 9.11 7.24 -10.00
C THR A 280 8.92 8.34 -8.95
N LEU A 281 9.02 7.99 -7.66
CA LEU A 281 8.89 8.99 -6.58
C LEU A 281 10.05 9.98 -6.56
N ASP A 282 11.27 9.53 -6.88
CA ASP A 282 12.48 10.37 -6.91
C ASP A 282 12.44 11.42 -8.05
N ARG A 283 11.63 11.21 -9.10
CA ARG A 283 11.40 12.21 -10.17
C ARG A 283 10.77 13.51 -9.69
N SER A 284 10.16 13.55 -8.50
CA SER A 284 9.66 14.78 -7.90
C SER A 284 10.73 15.86 -7.79
N ASP A 285 11.99 15.47 -7.59
CA ASP A 285 13.14 16.36 -7.48
C ASP A 285 13.65 16.81 -8.87
N GLU A 286 13.35 16.04 -9.93
CA GLU A 286 13.82 16.31 -11.29
C GLU A 286 12.91 17.30 -12.03
N ASP A 287 11.58 17.11 -11.94
CA ASP A 287 10.57 17.87 -12.69
C ASP A 287 9.81 18.91 -11.83
N GLY A 288 10.09 18.95 -10.52
CA GLY A 288 9.44 19.84 -9.57
C GLY A 288 7.96 19.52 -9.30
N MET A 289 7.47 18.38 -9.81
CA MET A 289 6.10 17.95 -9.61
C MET A 289 6.05 16.93 -8.46
N PRO A 290 5.44 17.28 -7.31
CA PRO A 290 5.39 16.38 -6.16
C PRO A 290 4.64 15.09 -6.52
N ARG A 291 5.14 13.95 -6.03
CA ARG A 291 4.48 12.66 -6.15
C ARG A 291 4.09 12.11 -4.78
N GLN A 292 2.88 11.55 -4.70
CA GLN A 292 2.36 10.89 -3.51
C GLN A 292 2.20 9.38 -3.80
N LEU A 293 2.74 8.54 -2.92
CA LEU A 293 2.50 7.09 -2.94
C LEU A 293 1.24 6.77 -2.14
N LEU A 294 0.08 6.80 -2.81
CA LEU A 294 -1.23 6.62 -2.20
C LEU A 294 -1.57 5.17 -1.85
N GLY A 295 -0.80 4.22 -2.38
CA GLY A 295 -0.95 2.81 -2.06
C GLY A 295 0.22 1.99 -2.57
N ILE A 296 0.61 0.97 -1.79
CA ILE A 296 1.54 -0.08 -2.18
C ILE A 296 1.08 -1.39 -1.56
N ASP A 297 1.02 -2.46 -2.35
CA ASP A 297 0.73 -3.79 -1.84
C ASP A 297 1.71 -4.82 -2.40
N THR A 298 2.55 -5.33 -1.52
CA THR A 298 3.54 -6.37 -1.80
C THR A 298 3.08 -7.76 -1.35
N SER A 299 1.89 -7.90 -0.77
CA SER A 299 1.36 -9.19 -0.29
C SER A 299 0.85 -10.09 -1.41
N ASN A 300 0.46 -9.49 -2.54
CA ASN A 300 -0.01 -10.21 -3.73
C ASN A 300 1.15 -10.79 -4.56
N PRO A 301 0.89 -11.78 -5.43
CA PRO A 301 1.89 -12.30 -6.35
C PRO A 301 2.57 -11.23 -7.20
N ARG A 302 1.83 -10.19 -7.61
CA ARG A 302 2.35 -8.97 -8.25
C ARG A 302 2.20 -7.80 -7.30
N VAL A 303 3.23 -6.96 -7.23
CA VAL A 303 3.17 -5.70 -6.49
C VAL A 303 2.19 -4.77 -7.20
N THR A 304 1.33 -4.11 -6.43
CA THR A 304 0.44 -3.06 -6.92
C THR A 304 0.82 -1.72 -6.28
N ALA A 305 0.57 -0.61 -7.00
CA ALA A 305 0.86 0.72 -6.50
C ALA A 305 -0.15 1.75 -7.03
N ILE A 306 -0.33 2.82 -6.27
CA ILE A 306 -1.13 3.99 -6.65
C ILE A 306 -0.23 5.20 -6.45
N VAL A 307 0.12 5.88 -7.53
CA VAL A 307 1.00 7.06 -7.50
C VAL A 307 0.26 8.26 -8.07
N ALA A 308 0.26 9.37 -7.35
CA ALA A 308 -0.28 10.63 -7.84
C ALA A 308 0.84 11.61 -8.17
N GLN A 309 0.66 12.40 -9.21
CA GLN A 309 1.39 13.64 -9.48
C GLN A 309 0.52 14.81 -9.03
N GLY A 310 1.06 15.71 -8.22
CA GLY A 310 0.31 16.71 -7.48
C GLY A 310 -0.21 16.17 -6.14
N ASN A 311 -0.92 17.02 -5.40
CA ASN A 311 -1.43 16.68 -4.08
C ASN A 311 -2.94 16.43 -4.15
N VAL A 312 -3.37 15.16 -3.95
CA VAL A 312 -4.80 14.80 -3.99
C VAL A 312 -5.61 15.38 -2.83
N ASP A 313 -4.96 15.83 -1.76
CA ASP A 313 -5.66 16.43 -0.61
C ASP A 313 -6.08 17.87 -0.89
N THR A 314 -5.34 18.61 -1.76
CA THR A 314 -5.58 20.03 -2.02
C THR A 314 -6.06 20.32 -3.44
N ALA A 315 -5.76 19.47 -4.41
CA ALA A 315 -6.13 19.66 -5.80
C ALA A 315 -7.64 19.88 -5.98
N LYS A 316 -8.02 20.78 -6.87
CA LYS A 316 -9.43 21.02 -7.25
C LYS A 316 -9.90 20.09 -8.35
N HIS A 317 -8.99 19.59 -9.17
CA HIS A 317 -9.26 18.67 -10.27
C HIS A 317 -8.37 17.45 -10.10
N ILE A 318 -8.99 16.26 -10.06
CA ILE A 318 -8.29 15.00 -9.87
C ILE A 318 -8.69 14.03 -10.99
N GLY A 319 -7.73 13.64 -11.82
CA GLY A 319 -7.92 12.59 -12.81
C GLY A 319 -7.33 11.27 -12.31
N VAL A 320 -8.11 10.19 -12.30
CA VAL A 320 -7.66 8.86 -11.89
C VAL A 320 -7.58 7.95 -13.11
N ILE A 321 -6.36 7.66 -13.58
CA ILE A 321 -6.10 6.81 -14.76
C ILE A 321 -6.13 5.36 -14.32
N VAL A 322 -7.09 4.60 -14.84
CA VAL A 322 -7.27 3.16 -14.55
C VAL A 322 -6.88 2.34 -15.77
N PRO A 323 -5.78 1.59 -15.71
CA PRO A 323 -5.22 0.87 -16.84
C PRO A 323 -5.97 -0.41 -17.18
N GLY A 324 -5.68 -0.95 -18.37
CA GLY A 324 -6.23 -2.20 -18.88
C GLY A 324 -5.34 -3.42 -18.68
N MET A 325 -5.52 -4.40 -19.58
CA MET A 325 -4.75 -5.64 -19.64
C MET A 325 -3.25 -5.38 -19.89
N HIS A 326 -2.41 -6.32 -19.45
CA HIS A 326 -0.93 -6.28 -19.55
C HIS A 326 -0.27 -5.15 -18.75
N THR A 327 -0.99 -4.51 -17.85
CA THR A 327 -0.42 -3.47 -17.00
C THR A 327 0.00 -4.05 -15.65
N ASN A 328 1.23 -3.75 -15.27
CA ASN A 328 1.79 -4.06 -13.95
C ASN A 328 2.82 -2.98 -13.55
N VAL A 329 3.17 -2.93 -12.28
CA VAL A 329 4.07 -1.90 -11.74
C VAL A 329 5.50 -2.06 -12.25
N ALA A 330 5.97 -3.31 -12.44
CA ALA A 330 7.35 -3.58 -12.88
C ALA A 330 7.62 -3.06 -14.28
N ASP A 331 6.64 -3.20 -15.19
CA ASP A 331 6.86 -2.91 -16.60
C ASP A 331 6.27 -1.56 -17.04
N ASN A 332 5.26 -1.02 -16.33
CA ASN A 332 4.45 0.07 -16.88
C ASN A 332 4.29 1.30 -15.97
N LEU A 333 4.77 1.28 -14.73
CA LEU A 333 4.56 2.45 -13.86
C LEU A 333 5.18 3.73 -14.45
N ASP A 334 6.35 3.60 -15.07
CA ASP A 334 7.03 4.69 -15.76
C ASP A 334 6.19 5.31 -16.88
N ASP A 335 5.59 4.45 -17.72
CA ASP A 335 4.75 4.90 -18.85
C ASP A 335 3.50 5.63 -18.33
N TYR A 336 2.86 5.08 -17.27
CA TYR A 336 1.67 5.71 -16.68
C TYR A 336 1.99 6.99 -15.91
N ASP A 337 3.18 7.11 -15.30
CA ASP A 337 3.64 8.36 -14.70
C ASP A 337 3.88 9.43 -15.79
N TYR A 338 4.45 9.04 -16.92
CA TYR A 338 4.60 9.92 -18.07
C TYR A 338 3.25 10.35 -18.66
N ASP A 339 2.32 9.41 -18.89
CA ASP A 339 0.97 9.70 -19.38
C ASP A 339 0.21 10.64 -18.43
N ALA A 340 0.35 10.44 -17.11
CA ALA A 340 -0.20 11.33 -16.09
C ALA A 340 0.40 12.73 -16.18
N SER A 341 1.71 12.85 -16.47
CA SER A 341 2.39 14.13 -16.67
C SER A 341 1.85 14.87 -17.89
N VAL A 342 1.75 14.18 -19.03
CA VAL A 342 1.22 14.75 -20.29
C VAL A 342 -0.22 15.19 -20.12
N MET A 343 -1.08 14.33 -19.55
CA MET A 343 -2.48 14.67 -19.28
C MET A 343 -2.58 15.82 -18.29
N GLY A 344 -1.87 15.77 -17.18
CA GLY A 344 -1.88 16.85 -16.17
C GLY A 344 -1.45 18.19 -16.73
N ALA A 345 -0.44 18.23 -17.62
CA ALA A 345 -0.04 19.44 -18.33
C ALA A 345 -1.17 20.00 -19.21
N ASN A 346 -1.94 19.13 -19.89
CA ASN A 346 -3.09 19.56 -20.68
C ASN A 346 -4.27 19.98 -19.81
N VAL A 347 -4.59 19.26 -18.72
CA VAL A 347 -5.64 19.64 -17.77
C VAL A 347 -5.37 21.04 -17.19
N ARG A 348 -4.14 21.32 -16.81
CA ARG A 348 -3.74 22.67 -16.29
C ARG A 348 -4.02 23.82 -17.27
N LYS A 349 -3.98 23.58 -18.59
CA LYS A 349 -4.37 24.59 -19.60
C LYS A 349 -5.84 24.99 -19.47
N HIS A 350 -6.69 24.07 -19.01
CA HIS A 350 -8.14 24.27 -18.86
C HIS A 350 -8.58 24.55 -17.42
N ALA A 351 -7.71 24.33 -16.44
CA ALA A 351 -8.01 24.47 -15.00
C ALA A 351 -7.96 25.91 -14.49
N HIS A 352 -7.61 26.91 -15.33
CA HIS A 352 -7.58 28.34 -14.98
C HIS A 352 -6.77 28.67 -13.71
N GLY A 353 -5.65 27.97 -13.48
CA GLY A 353 -4.77 28.18 -12.33
C GLY A 353 -5.15 27.39 -11.08
N GLU A 354 -6.22 26.60 -11.13
CA GLU A 354 -6.58 25.67 -10.05
C GLU A 354 -5.61 24.49 -9.99
N GLU A 355 -5.39 23.93 -8.79
CA GLU A 355 -4.50 22.80 -8.59
C GLU A 355 -5.07 21.52 -9.22
N VAL A 356 -4.18 20.79 -9.89
CA VAL A 356 -4.49 19.55 -10.60
C VAL A 356 -3.62 18.42 -10.04
N ALA A 357 -4.25 17.29 -9.75
CA ALA A 357 -3.55 16.04 -9.46
C ALA A 357 -3.97 14.94 -10.45
N MET A 358 -2.99 14.14 -10.90
CA MET A 358 -3.22 13.00 -11.77
C MET A 358 -2.76 11.72 -11.06
N VAL A 359 -3.63 10.72 -10.99
CA VAL A 359 -3.37 9.46 -10.28
C VAL A 359 -3.19 8.34 -11.27
N SER A 360 -2.04 7.69 -11.26
CA SER A 360 -1.78 6.42 -11.95
C SER A 360 -2.21 5.27 -11.04
N TYR A 361 -3.40 4.71 -11.30
CA TYR A 361 -4.01 3.69 -10.45
C TYR A 361 -3.63 2.27 -10.91
N LEU A 362 -2.43 1.79 -10.55
CA LEU A 362 -2.01 0.40 -10.71
C LEU A 362 -2.30 -0.40 -9.42
N GLY A 363 -3.39 -0.04 -8.74
CA GLY A 363 -3.81 -0.58 -7.43
C GLY A 363 -4.60 -1.88 -7.49
N TYR A 364 -4.74 -2.51 -8.67
CA TYR A 364 -5.40 -3.80 -8.81
C TYR A 364 -4.57 -4.76 -9.68
N ASP A 365 -4.77 -6.07 -9.51
CA ASP A 365 -4.11 -7.09 -10.31
C ASP A 365 -4.77 -7.20 -11.70
N ALA A 366 -4.33 -6.34 -12.64
CA ALA A 366 -4.83 -6.35 -14.01
C ALA A 366 -4.52 -7.68 -14.72
N PRO A 367 -5.40 -8.15 -15.66
CA PRO A 367 -5.14 -9.37 -16.41
C PRO A 367 -3.87 -9.27 -17.25
N GLN A 368 -3.05 -10.34 -17.25
CA GLN A 368 -1.79 -10.37 -17.97
C GLN A 368 -1.83 -11.23 -19.26
N ASN A 369 -2.97 -11.84 -19.53
CA ASN A 369 -3.18 -12.65 -20.74
C ASN A 369 -4.66 -12.75 -21.08
N VAL A 370 -4.97 -13.22 -22.28
CA VAL A 370 -6.35 -13.32 -22.79
C VAL A 370 -7.23 -14.29 -21.99
N VAL A 371 -6.65 -15.30 -21.34
CA VAL A 371 -7.39 -16.26 -20.51
C VAL A 371 -7.86 -15.55 -19.22
N GLU A 372 -7.01 -14.73 -18.62
CA GLU A 372 -7.36 -13.93 -17.45
C GLU A 372 -8.41 -12.86 -17.80
N VAL A 373 -8.32 -12.25 -19.01
CA VAL A 373 -9.33 -11.30 -19.51
C VAL A 373 -10.70 -11.96 -19.65
N ALA A 374 -10.76 -13.21 -20.12
CA ALA A 374 -12.02 -13.95 -20.24
C ALA A 374 -12.74 -14.13 -18.91
N SER A 375 -12.04 -13.98 -17.78
CA SER A 375 -12.59 -14.04 -16.43
C SER A 375 -12.86 -12.64 -15.87
N ILE A 376 -14.12 -12.34 -15.56
CA ILE A 376 -14.53 -11.08 -14.92
C ILE A 376 -14.07 -10.96 -13.45
N LYS A 377 -13.47 -12.00 -12.87
CA LYS A 377 -13.06 -12.03 -11.46
C LYS A 377 -12.10 -10.90 -11.10
N LYS A 378 -11.12 -10.62 -11.97
CA LYS A 378 -10.14 -9.53 -11.74
C LYS A 378 -10.80 -8.15 -11.82
N ALA A 379 -11.73 -7.93 -12.77
CA ALA A 379 -12.50 -6.69 -12.82
C ALA A 379 -13.37 -6.51 -11.57
N ASN A 380 -14.04 -7.55 -11.10
CA ASN A 380 -14.86 -7.46 -9.88
C ASN A 380 -14.02 -7.20 -8.62
N ALA A 381 -12.84 -7.81 -8.49
CA ALA A 381 -11.93 -7.54 -7.37
C ALA A 381 -11.35 -6.11 -7.45
N GLY A 382 -10.85 -5.73 -8.63
CA GLY A 382 -10.31 -4.39 -8.87
C GLY A 382 -11.35 -3.28 -8.68
N ALA A 383 -12.61 -3.54 -9.08
CA ALA A 383 -13.71 -2.60 -8.89
C ALA A 383 -13.99 -2.29 -7.41
N LYS A 384 -13.93 -3.29 -6.54
CA LYS A 384 -14.08 -3.08 -5.08
C LYS A 384 -12.95 -2.23 -4.51
N GLN A 385 -11.71 -2.51 -4.93
CA GLN A 385 -10.53 -1.75 -4.49
C GLN A 385 -10.60 -0.30 -4.99
N LEU A 386 -10.97 -0.09 -6.25
CA LEU A 386 -11.10 1.24 -6.84
C LEU A 386 -12.25 2.04 -6.20
N ALA A 387 -13.39 1.40 -5.92
CA ALA A 387 -14.50 2.06 -5.22
C ALA A 387 -14.10 2.47 -3.79
N GLY A 388 -13.37 1.61 -3.07
CA GLY A 388 -12.80 1.94 -1.76
C GLY A 388 -11.87 3.16 -1.84
N PHE A 389 -10.99 3.20 -2.84
CA PHE A 389 -10.09 4.33 -3.07
C PHE A 389 -10.84 5.65 -3.32
N PHE A 390 -11.85 5.65 -4.20
CA PHE A 390 -12.67 6.85 -4.45
C PHE A 390 -13.42 7.31 -3.19
N ASN A 391 -14.10 6.38 -2.51
CA ASN A 391 -14.81 6.69 -1.27
C ASN A 391 -13.86 7.19 -0.18
N GLY A 392 -12.65 6.60 -0.10
CA GLY A 392 -11.61 7.01 0.86
C GLY A 392 -11.11 8.42 0.62
N MET A 393 -10.82 8.75 -0.63
CA MET A 393 -10.38 10.09 -1.04
C MET A 393 -11.49 11.13 -0.79
N HIS A 394 -12.72 10.85 -1.18
CA HIS A 394 -13.86 11.71 -0.94
C HIS A 394 -14.08 11.96 0.56
N ALA A 395 -14.16 10.90 1.36
CA ALA A 395 -14.39 11.01 2.80
C ALA A 395 -13.26 11.76 3.54
N SER A 396 -11.99 11.55 3.16
CA SER A 396 -10.87 12.26 3.79
C SER A 396 -10.90 13.76 3.51
N ARG A 397 -11.33 14.16 2.32
CA ARG A 397 -11.43 15.57 1.90
C ARG A 397 -12.53 16.34 2.62
N GLU A 398 -13.59 15.69 3.11
CA GLU A 398 -14.60 16.33 3.97
C GLU A 398 -13.99 17.01 5.21
N TYR A 399 -12.84 16.52 5.67
CA TYR A 399 -12.09 17.06 6.83
C TYR A 399 -10.86 17.89 6.42
N GLY A 400 -10.70 18.22 5.15
CA GLY A 400 -9.56 18.96 4.59
C GLY A 400 -9.97 20.11 3.68
N ALA A 401 -9.48 20.09 2.44
CA ALA A 401 -9.72 21.15 1.46
C ALA A 401 -11.15 21.16 0.86
N GLY A 402 -12.00 20.25 1.30
CA GLY A 402 -13.36 20.09 0.77
C GLY A 402 -13.39 19.33 -0.54
N ASP A 403 -14.54 19.33 -1.20
CA ASP A 403 -14.79 18.58 -2.40
C ASP A 403 -13.87 18.96 -3.56
N ALA A 404 -13.58 18.00 -4.44
CA ALA A 404 -12.81 18.18 -5.66
C ALA A 404 -13.59 17.62 -6.83
N HIS A 405 -13.38 18.16 -8.01
CA HIS A 405 -13.87 17.56 -9.25
C HIS A 405 -13.03 16.33 -9.59
N VAL A 406 -13.60 15.13 -9.41
CA VAL A 406 -12.93 13.84 -9.58
C VAL A 406 -13.41 13.16 -10.87
N THR A 407 -12.49 12.83 -11.75
CA THR A 407 -12.76 12.12 -13.00
C THR A 407 -12.10 10.76 -13.02
N ALA A 408 -12.89 9.70 -13.21
CA ALA A 408 -12.40 8.36 -13.51
C ALA A 408 -12.05 8.26 -15.00
N VAL A 409 -10.76 8.14 -15.33
CA VAL A 409 -10.21 8.08 -16.69
C VAL A 409 -9.80 6.64 -16.98
N THR A 410 -10.65 5.86 -17.68
CA THR A 410 -10.54 4.41 -17.70
C THR A 410 -10.28 3.86 -19.09
N HIS A 411 -9.22 3.05 -19.21
CA HIS A 411 -8.72 2.53 -20.47
C HIS A 411 -8.91 1.01 -20.60
N SER A 412 -9.36 0.56 -21.76
CA SER A 412 -9.39 -0.86 -22.12
C SER A 412 -10.17 -1.70 -21.09
N TYR A 413 -9.61 -2.80 -20.57
CA TYR A 413 -10.19 -3.61 -19.48
C TYR A 413 -10.47 -2.78 -18.21
N GLY A 414 -9.69 -1.71 -17.99
CA GLY A 414 -9.94 -0.73 -16.92
C GLY A 414 -11.30 -0.04 -17.04
N SER A 415 -11.88 0.08 -18.25
CA SER A 415 -13.23 0.63 -18.44
C SER A 415 -14.28 -0.25 -17.77
N THR A 416 -14.20 -1.58 -17.95
CA THR A 416 -15.08 -2.53 -17.28
C THR A 416 -14.90 -2.49 -15.76
N THR A 417 -13.64 -2.43 -15.29
CA THR A 417 -13.32 -2.32 -13.86
C THR A 417 -13.85 -1.00 -13.27
N GLY A 418 -13.62 0.12 -13.97
CA GLY A 418 -14.07 1.45 -13.56
C GLY A 418 -15.59 1.57 -13.52
N GLY A 419 -16.30 1.16 -14.59
CA GLY A 419 -17.75 1.18 -14.60
C GLY A 419 -18.37 0.37 -13.46
N LYS A 420 -17.84 -0.84 -13.19
CA LYS A 420 -18.27 -1.63 -12.03
C LYS A 420 -17.95 -0.94 -10.70
N ALA A 421 -16.81 -0.29 -10.57
CA ALA A 421 -16.46 0.47 -9.36
C ALA A 421 -17.48 1.58 -9.09
N LEU A 422 -17.86 2.31 -10.13
CA LEU A 422 -18.81 3.43 -10.01
C LEU A 422 -20.24 3.02 -9.67
N THR A 423 -20.58 1.73 -9.70
CA THR A 423 -21.85 1.23 -9.12
C THR A 423 -21.79 1.09 -7.59
N MET A 424 -20.60 1.13 -6.99
CA MET A 424 -20.33 0.84 -5.57
C MET A 424 -19.83 2.06 -4.78
N ILE A 425 -19.52 3.17 -5.45
CA ILE A 425 -19.09 4.39 -4.78
C ILE A 425 -20.21 5.07 -4.00
N ASP A 426 -19.82 5.96 -3.09
CA ASP A 426 -20.75 6.93 -2.48
C ASP A 426 -21.10 8.02 -3.51
N GLU A 427 -22.28 8.61 -3.39
CA GLU A 427 -22.68 9.76 -4.22
C GLU A 427 -21.72 10.93 -3.97
N GLY A 428 -21.30 11.59 -5.06
CA GLY A 428 -20.33 12.70 -5.03
C GLY A 428 -18.87 12.27 -4.96
N ALA A 429 -18.54 10.98 -4.85
CA ALA A 429 -17.15 10.54 -4.82
C ALA A 429 -16.43 10.62 -6.18
N VAL A 430 -17.18 10.63 -7.27
CA VAL A 430 -16.71 10.83 -8.65
C VAL A 430 -17.73 11.65 -9.42
N ASP A 431 -17.26 12.67 -10.13
CA ASP A 431 -18.10 13.56 -10.93
C ASP A 431 -18.24 13.07 -12.36
N ASP A 432 -17.16 12.64 -13.00
CA ASP A 432 -17.14 12.23 -14.39
C ASP A 432 -16.51 10.86 -14.59
N LEU A 433 -17.04 10.10 -15.53
CA LEU A 433 -16.45 8.87 -16.05
C LEU A 433 -16.07 9.07 -17.51
N ILE A 434 -14.81 8.83 -17.85
CA ILE A 434 -14.34 8.75 -19.24
C ILE A 434 -13.90 7.32 -19.51
N GLN A 435 -14.43 6.72 -20.59
CA GLN A 435 -14.06 5.40 -21.06
C GLN A 435 -13.50 5.46 -22.49
N PHE A 436 -12.37 4.85 -22.72
CA PHE A 436 -11.78 4.79 -24.06
C PHE A 436 -11.10 3.44 -24.32
N GLY A 437 -11.06 3.03 -25.61
CA GLY A 437 -10.60 1.70 -25.97
C GLY A 437 -11.38 0.56 -25.28
N SER A 438 -12.62 0.79 -24.92
CA SER A 438 -13.39 -0.04 -23.98
C SER A 438 -13.92 -1.32 -24.63
N PRO A 439 -13.68 -2.52 -24.06
CA PRO A 439 -14.36 -3.75 -24.47
C PRO A 439 -15.83 -3.78 -24.04
N GLY A 440 -16.20 -3.06 -22.99
CA GLY A 440 -17.52 -2.90 -22.42
C GLY A 440 -17.46 -2.00 -21.18
N SER A 441 -18.57 -1.31 -20.92
CA SER A 441 -18.68 -0.25 -19.89
C SER A 441 -18.61 -0.73 -18.44
N GLY A 442 -18.74 -2.02 -18.18
CA GLY A 442 -18.91 -2.58 -16.83
C GLY A 442 -20.36 -2.65 -16.36
N VAL A 443 -21.28 -1.94 -17.03
CA VAL A 443 -22.71 -1.84 -16.69
C VAL A 443 -23.59 -2.13 -17.90
N GLN A 444 -24.89 -2.38 -17.66
CA GLN A 444 -25.88 -2.61 -18.71
C GLN A 444 -26.63 -1.33 -19.09
N ASP A 445 -26.68 -0.37 -18.17
CA ASP A 445 -27.32 0.92 -18.38
C ASP A 445 -26.54 2.02 -17.65
N VAL A 446 -26.47 3.22 -18.23
CA VAL A 446 -25.76 4.36 -17.65
C VAL A 446 -26.32 4.77 -16.27
N SER A 447 -27.60 4.49 -16.00
CA SER A 447 -28.24 4.79 -14.73
C SER A 447 -27.75 3.92 -13.56
N GLU A 448 -26.98 2.85 -13.82
CA GLU A 448 -26.35 2.06 -12.77
C GLU A 448 -25.12 2.78 -12.16
N LEU A 449 -24.56 3.77 -12.89
CA LEU A 449 -23.40 4.55 -12.45
C LEU A 449 -23.84 5.60 -11.43
N LYS A 450 -23.19 5.63 -10.28
CA LYS A 450 -23.43 6.63 -9.22
C LYS A 450 -22.63 7.92 -9.47
N ILE A 451 -22.83 8.49 -10.65
CA ILE A 451 -22.28 9.79 -11.06
C ILE A 451 -23.41 10.71 -11.50
N PRO A 452 -23.21 12.02 -11.59
CA PRO A 452 -24.22 12.96 -12.08
C PRO A 452 -24.71 12.58 -13.48
N LYS A 453 -25.98 12.79 -13.74
CA LYS A 453 -26.58 12.48 -15.05
C LYS A 453 -25.92 13.33 -16.15
N GLY A 454 -25.49 12.68 -17.23
CA GLY A 454 -24.82 13.35 -18.35
C GLY A 454 -23.31 13.50 -18.18
N HIS A 455 -22.73 12.86 -17.15
CA HIS A 455 -21.29 12.88 -16.86
C HIS A 455 -20.56 11.57 -17.21
N ALA A 456 -21.19 10.71 -18.01
CA ALA A 456 -20.55 9.55 -18.62
C ALA A 456 -20.08 9.93 -20.03
N TRP A 457 -18.79 9.72 -20.31
CA TRP A 457 -18.12 10.11 -21.54
C TRP A 457 -17.43 8.92 -22.20
N VAL A 458 -17.40 8.90 -23.51
CA VAL A 458 -16.66 7.91 -24.28
C VAL A 458 -15.84 8.59 -25.37
N SER A 459 -14.55 8.25 -25.44
CA SER A 459 -13.69 8.57 -26.57
C SER A 459 -13.42 7.27 -27.34
N ALA A 460 -13.82 7.23 -28.59
CA ALA A 460 -13.74 6.03 -29.41
C ALA A 460 -13.20 6.37 -30.79
N THR A 461 -12.04 5.79 -31.16
CA THR A 461 -11.55 5.82 -32.54
C THR A 461 -12.45 4.94 -33.41
N THR A 462 -12.25 4.94 -34.72
CA THR A 462 -12.99 4.00 -35.59
C THR A 462 -12.60 2.55 -35.26
N ARG A 463 -13.56 1.62 -35.33
CA ARG A 463 -13.35 0.19 -34.98
C ARG A 463 -12.20 -0.47 -35.77
N TRP A 464 -11.87 0.02 -36.95
CA TRP A 464 -10.71 -0.43 -37.72
C TRP A 464 -9.36 -0.01 -37.13
N GLN A 465 -9.37 0.99 -36.26
CA GLN A 465 -8.18 1.55 -35.64
C GLN A 465 -7.98 1.08 -34.20
N ASP A 466 -9.07 0.63 -33.56
CA ASP A 466 -9.07 0.03 -32.24
C ASP A 466 -10.10 -1.12 -32.19
N MET A 467 -9.63 -2.35 -32.40
CA MET A 467 -10.47 -3.54 -32.43
C MET A 467 -11.00 -3.96 -31.05
N VAL A 468 -10.47 -3.40 -29.96
CA VAL A 468 -10.91 -3.73 -28.59
C VAL A 468 -12.29 -3.17 -28.30
N GLN A 469 -12.68 -2.09 -28.99
CA GLN A 469 -13.95 -1.42 -28.74
C GLN A 469 -15.17 -2.33 -28.94
N GLY A 470 -15.86 -2.59 -27.82
CA GLY A 470 -17.11 -3.35 -27.81
C GLY A 470 -16.99 -4.80 -28.30
N ILE A 471 -15.80 -5.42 -28.17
CA ILE A 471 -15.62 -6.85 -28.43
C ILE A 471 -15.96 -7.72 -27.25
N GLY A 472 -16.12 -7.12 -26.07
CA GLY A 472 -16.52 -7.83 -24.86
C GLY A 472 -17.95 -8.38 -24.99
N ASP A 473 -18.21 -9.51 -24.35
CA ASP A 473 -19.56 -10.02 -24.15
C ASP A 473 -20.33 -9.08 -23.22
N ASP A 474 -21.46 -8.52 -23.70
CA ASP A 474 -22.28 -7.57 -22.95
C ASP A 474 -22.69 -8.10 -21.57
N GLY A 475 -22.92 -9.41 -21.44
CA GLY A 475 -23.28 -10.03 -20.18
C GLY A 475 -22.18 -10.01 -19.13
N ARG A 476 -20.91 -9.97 -19.55
CA ARG A 476 -19.72 -9.99 -18.66
C ARG A 476 -19.09 -8.62 -18.52
N PHE A 477 -18.86 -7.94 -19.64
CA PHE A 477 -18.10 -6.68 -19.71
C PHE A 477 -19.01 -5.44 -19.65
N GLY A 478 -20.34 -5.63 -19.68
CA GLY A 478 -21.28 -4.53 -19.85
C GLY A 478 -21.41 -4.10 -21.31
N LYS A 479 -22.42 -3.30 -21.62
CA LYS A 479 -22.65 -2.80 -22.98
C LYS A 479 -21.51 -1.90 -23.45
N ASN A 480 -21.33 -1.84 -24.77
CA ASN A 480 -20.37 -0.95 -25.39
C ASN A 480 -20.73 0.53 -25.10
N PRO A 481 -19.88 1.30 -24.40
CA PRO A 481 -20.19 2.69 -24.03
C PRO A 481 -20.38 3.60 -25.26
N ALA A 482 -19.71 3.32 -26.38
CA ALA A 482 -19.88 4.10 -27.62
C ALA A 482 -21.26 3.93 -28.28
N LYS A 483 -22.05 2.95 -27.81
CA LYS A 483 -23.41 2.68 -28.31
C LYS A 483 -24.48 2.79 -27.21
N MET A 484 -24.06 3.02 -25.97
CA MET A 484 -24.97 3.08 -24.84
C MET A 484 -25.62 4.46 -24.76
N PRO A 485 -26.97 4.54 -24.77
CA PRO A 485 -27.67 5.81 -24.56
C PRO A 485 -27.25 6.45 -23.23
N GLY A 486 -27.07 7.78 -23.24
CA GLY A 486 -26.69 8.55 -22.05
C GLY A 486 -25.19 8.80 -21.91
N TYR A 487 -24.33 8.17 -22.71
CA TYR A 487 -22.94 8.58 -22.86
C TYR A 487 -22.80 9.78 -23.80
N ASN A 488 -21.98 10.73 -23.43
CA ASN A 488 -21.52 11.80 -24.31
C ASN A 488 -20.30 11.34 -25.10
N HIS A 489 -20.15 11.78 -26.33
CA HIS A 489 -19.03 11.42 -27.18
C HIS A 489 -17.98 12.53 -27.18
N LEU A 490 -16.73 12.16 -26.90
CA LEU A 490 -15.54 12.96 -27.07
C LEU A 490 -14.90 12.66 -28.43
N SER A 491 -13.97 13.48 -28.88
CA SER A 491 -13.22 13.19 -30.10
C SER A 491 -12.53 11.83 -30.01
N GLY A 492 -12.62 11.06 -31.09
CA GLY A 492 -11.86 9.82 -31.28
C GLY A 492 -10.55 10.04 -32.04
N ASP A 493 -10.19 11.30 -32.34
CA ASP A 493 -8.93 11.59 -33.01
C ASP A 493 -7.77 11.58 -32.02
N VAL A 494 -7.02 10.49 -32.03
CA VAL A 494 -5.84 10.26 -31.20
C VAL A 494 -4.54 10.72 -31.89
N GLY A 495 -4.65 11.48 -32.98
CA GLY A 495 -3.51 11.97 -33.74
C GLY A 495 -2.79 10.88 -34.56
N HIS A 496 -1.58 11.20 -35.01
CA HIS A 496 -0.78 10.31 -35.85
C HIS A 496 -0.07 9.27 -34.98
N GLY A 497 -0.57 8.04 -35.00
CA GLY A 497 0.10 6.90 -34.33
C GLY A 497 1.47 6.61 -34.93
N LYS A 498 2.50 6.42 -34.10
CA LYS A 498 3.82 5.95 -34.55
C LYS A 498 3.75 4.48 -34.99
N GLY A 499 3.78 4.18 -36.28
CA GLY A 499 4.02 2.87 -36.85
C GLY A 499 2.99 2.39 -37.92
N TRP A 500 3.36 1.50 -38.79
CA TRP A 500 2.76 1.24 -40.09
C TRP A 500 1.75 0.09 -40.16
N PHE A 501 1.51 -0.67 -39.10
CA PHE A 501 0.56 -1.80 -39.19
C PHE A 501 -0.05 -2.16 -37.85
N VAL A 502 -1.37 -2.36 -37.78
CA VAL A 502 -2.17 -3.22 -36.92
C VAL A 502 -3.33 -2.51 -36.17
N PRO A 503 -4.48 -3.19 -36.06
CA PRO A 503 -5.73 -2.70 -35.43
C PRO A 503 -5.64 -2.38 -33.92
N PHE A 504 -4.53 -2.69 -33.24
CA PHE A 504 -4.31 -2.36 -31.81
C PHE A 504 -3.46 -1.09 -31.61
N ARG A 505 -2.99 -0.47 -32.68
CA ARG A 505 -1.99 0.59 -32.61
C ARG A 505 -2.52 1.91 -32.05
N LYS A 506 -3.79 2.20 -32.28
CA LYS A 506 -4.44 3.36 -31.71
C LYS A 506 -5.07 3.08 -30.34
N HIS A 507 -5.09 1.83 -29.91
CA HIS A 507 -5.63 1.42 -28.62
C HIS A 507 -4.95 2.10 -27.43
N SER A 508 -3.65 2.36 -27.49
CA SER A 508 -2.87 3.05 -26.43
C SER A 508 -2.50 4.49 -26.80
N SER A 509 -3.13 5.09 -27.81
CA SER A 509 -2.74 6.41 -28.34
C SER A 509 -3.58 7.58 -27.82
N TYR A 510 -4.49 7.35 -26.88
CA TYR A 510 -5.40 8.37 -26.34
C TYR A 510 -4.67 9.45 -25.53
N PHE A 511 -3.45 9.19 -25.09
CA PHE A 511 -2.58 10.13 -24.38
C PHE A 511 -1.57 10.85 -25.29
N ASN A 512 -1.69 10.69 -26.62
CA ASN A 512 -0.77 11.37 -27.55
C ASN A 512 -0.90 12.89 -27.42
N GLU A 513 0.21 13.54 -27.16
CA GLU A 513 0.30 14.99 -27.05
C GLU A 513 -0.20 15.66 -28.32
N GLY A 514 -1.01 16.71 -28.17
CA GLY A 514 -1.59 17.47 -29.29
C GLY A 514 -2.75 16.80 -30.01
N SER A 515 -3.24 15.63 -29.55
CA SER A 515 -4.45 15.01 -30.09
C SER A 515 -5.73 15.69 -29.58
N GLU A 516 -6.78 15.71 -30.41
CA GLU A 516 -8.10 16.22 -29.98
C GLU A 516 -8.71 15.35 -28.86
N ALA A 517 -8.46 14.03 -28.89
CA ALA A 517 -8.93 13.12 -27.85
C ALA A 517 -8.35 13.51 -26.47
N LEU A 518 -7.04 13.76 -26.40
CA LEU A 518 -6.40 14.19 -25.15
C LEU A 518 -6.91 15.55 -24.68
N ASP A 519 -7.13 16.51 -25.58
CA ASP A 519 -7.65 17.82 -25.25
C ASP A 519 -9.08 17.76 -24.70
N ASP A 520 -9.96 16.99 -25.30
CA ASP A 520 -11.33 16.77 -24.83
C ASP A 520 -11.37 16.04 -23.48
N ILE A 521 -10.58 14.97 -23.31
CA ILE A 521 -10.41 14.27 -22.03
C ILE A 521 -9.94 15.27 -20.95
N SER A 522 -8.97 16.12 -21.28
CA SER A 522 -8.40 17.10 -20.35
C SER A 522 -9.39 18.18 -19.94
N LYS A 523 -10.28 18.61 -20.84
CA LYS A 523 -11.39 19.53 -20.52
C LYS A 523 -12.35 18.91 -19.49
N VAL A 524 -12.75 17.66 -19.70
CA VAL A 524 -13.63 16.97 -18.75
C VAL A 524 -12.96 16.84 -17.38
N VAL A 525 -11.70 16.44 -17.32
CA VAL A 525 -10.94 16.36 -16.04
C VAL A 525 -10.84 17.73 -15.36
N ALA A 526 -10.76 18.82 -16.12
CA ALA A 526 -10.80 20.20 -15.60
C ALA A 526 -12.22 20.71 -15.27
N GLY A 527 -13.24 19.85 -15.27
CA GLY A 527 -14.62 20.24 -15.00
C GLY A 527 -15.23 21.17 -16.07
N ARG A 528 -14.74 21.08 -17.32
CA ARG A 528 -15.21 21.94 -18.42
C ARG A 528 -16.13 21.14 -19.35
N GLY A 529 -17.18 21.80 -19.80
CA GLY A 529 -18.05 21.22 -20.81
C GLY A 529 -17.30 21.04 -22.14
N VAL A 530 -17.49 19.88 -22.75
CA VAL A 530 -17.03 19.64 -24.12
C VAL A 530 -18.26 19.81 -25.04
N PRO A 531 -18.16 20.62 -26.13
CA PRO A 531 -19.25 20.69 -27.11
C PRO A 531 -19.58 19.29 -27.62
N ARG A 532 -20.86 18.91 -27.60
CA ARG A 532 -21.30 17.60 -28.09
C ARG A 532 -20.84 17.43 -29.52
N SER A 533 -19.95 16.44 -29.76
CA SER A 533 -19.63 16.02 -31.12
C SER A 533 -20.90 15.44 -31.74
N THR A 534 -21.42 16.11 -32.74
CA THR A 534 -22.55 15.62 -33.58
C THR A 534 -21.97 14.63 -34.59
N ARG A 535 -21.60 13.41 -34.16
CA ARG A 535 -21.38 12.29 -35.09
C ARG A 535 -22.25 11.11 -34.76
#